data_1abb017b9baff8609a6e601ddde9a5f3
#
_entry.id   1abb017b9baff8609a6e601ddde9a5f3
#
_cell.length_a   1.000
_cell.length_b   1.000
_cell.length_c   1.000
_cell.angle_alpha   90.00
_cell.angle_beta   90.00
_cell.angle_gamma   90.00
#
_symmetry.space_group_name_H-M   'P 1'
#
loop_
_entity.id
_entity.type
_entity.pdbx_description
1 polymer ?
#
loop_
_entity_poly.entity_id
_entity_poly.type
_entity_poly.pdbx_seq_one_letter_code
_entity_poly.pdbx_strand_id
1 'polypeptide(L)'
;MGQYENTLKDIKKTLGVVPGFMKAIPKDVLTQDWPLMKKYQGGESEIPAKYREFIGLAISANIKCPYCALMHTAMATLNGATDKEMAEVAFLASFTARWSAMLHALQYNYDTFVKEVHQIGEYAKKAKKKN
;
A
#
# COMPACT_ATOMS: atom_id res chain seq x y z
N MET A 1 24.00 -20.49 15.87
CA MET A 1 22.63 -19.98 15.93
C MET A 1 21.95 -20.27 14.60
N GLY A 2 20.73 -20.75 14.64
CA GLY A 2 19.98 -21.05 13.42
C GLY A 2 19.52 -19.80 12.68
N GLN A 3 19.14 -19.95 11.42
CA GLN A 3 18.68 -18.84 10.57
C GLN A 3 17.44 -18.14 11.15
N TYR A 4 16.51 -18.89 11.73
CA TYR A 4 15.32 -18.34 12.37
C TYR A 4 15.66 -17.46 13.59
N GLU A 5 16.56 -17.90 14.45
CA GLU A 5 17.00 -17.12 15.61
C GLU A 5 17.68 -15.80 15.19
N ASN A 6 18.44 -15.83 14.10
CA ASN A 6 19.03 -14.63 13.52
C ASN A 6 17.94 -13.69 12.97
N THR A 7 16.92 -14.25 12.33
CA THR A 7 15.76 -13.48 11.86
C THR A 7 15.04 -12.77 13.02
N LEU A 8 14.75 -13.49 14.12
CA LEU A 8 14.12 -12.88 15.29
C LEU A 8 14.96 -11.76 15.92
N LYS A 9 16.28 -11.94 15.95
CA LYS A 9 17.19 -10.88 16.43
C LYS A 9 17.15 -9.64 15.54
N ASP A 10 17.14 -9.84 14.22
CA ASP A 10 17.08 -8.73 13.28
C ASP A 10 15.73 -8.01 13.33
N ILE A 11 14.62 -8.75 13.47
CA ILE A 11 13.29 -8.18 13.73
C ILE A 11 13.31 -7.30 14.97
N LYS A 12 13.81 -7.82 16.09
CA LYS A 12 13.91 -7.08 17.34
C LYS A 12 14.78 -5.83 17.22
N LYS A 13 15.89 -5.93 16.51
CA LYS A 13 16.78 -4.79 16.25
C LYS A 13 16.10 -3.71 15.40
N THR A 14 15.28 -4.13 14.43
CA THR A 14 14.62 -3.22 13.47
C THR A 14 13.37 -2.57 14.04
N LEU A 15 12.54 -3.37 14.76
CA LEU A 15 11.23 -2.92 15.26
C LEU A 15 11.21 -2.59 16.76
N GLY A 16 12.29 -2.87 17.49
CA GLY A 16 12.36 -2.75 18.95
C GLY A 16 11.72 -3.93 19.70
N VAL A 17 10.87 -4.68 19.04
CA VAL A 17 10.14 -5.83 19.59
C VAL A 17 9.98 -6.90 18.50
N VAL A 18 9.81 -8.16 18.90
CA VAL A 18 9.32 -9.19 17.99
C VAL A 18 7.81 -9.31 18.21
N PRO A 19 6.97 -8.83 17.27
CA PRO A 19 5.52 -8.90 17.40
C PRO A 19 5.05 -10.36 17.59
N GLY A 20 4.08 -10.58 18.48
CA GLY A 20 3.62 -11.93 18.82
C GLY A 20 3.11 -12.70 17.61
N PHE A 21 2.39 -12.04 16.70
CA PHE A 21 1.88 -12.68 15.49
C PHE A 21 3.00 -13.22 14.57
N MET A 22 4.16 -12.56 14.51
CA MET A 22 5.30 -13.05 13.72
C MET A 22 5.85 -14.38 14.23
N LYS A 23 5.77 -14.60 15.54
CA LYS A 23 6.19 -15.90 16.15
C LYS A 23 5.21 -17.04 15.83
N ALA A 24 3.99 -16.73 15.44
CA ALA A 24 2.99 -17.72 15.01
C ALA A 24 3.12 -18.10 13.52
N ILE A 25 3.91 -17.36 12.74
CA ILE A 25 4.22 -17.70 11.34
C ILE A 25 5.17 -18.91 11.31
N PRO A 26 5.02 -19.86 10.36
CA PRO A 26 6.00 -20.92 10.17
C PRO A 26 7.42 -20.36 10.04
N LYS A 27 8.38 -21.01 10.68
CA LYS A 27 9.75 -20.48 10.83
C LYS A 27 10.44 -20.21 9.50
N ASP A 28 10.27 -21.11 8.54
CA ASP A 28 10.81 -21.00 7.18
C ASP A 28 10.18 -19.83 6.43
N VAL A 29 8.86 -19.66 6.52
CA VAL A 29 8.14 -18.55 5.90
C VAL A 29 8.61 -17.20 6.46
N LEU A 30 8.62 -17.05 7.80
CA LEU A 30 9.09 -15.80 8.41
C LEU A 30 10.53 -15.47 8.02
N THR A 31 11.39 -16.50 7.95
CA THR A 31 12.80 -16.33 7.59
C THR A 31 12.98 -15.84 6.15
N GLN A 32 12.13 -16.29 5.23
CA GLN A 32 12.13 -15.86 3.83
C GLN A 32 11.47 -14.50 3.62
N ASP A 33 10.36 -14.24 4.30
CA ASP A 33 9.57 -13.02 4.11
C ASP A 33 10.19 -11.79 4.79
N TRP A 34 10.84 -11.97 5.93
CA TRP A 34 11.36 -10.85 6.71
C TRP A 34 12.32 -9.93 5.93
N PRO A 35 13.31 -10.42 5.17
CA PRO A 35 14.18 -9.57 4.39
C PRO A 35 13.43 -8.71 3.35
N LEU A 36 12.37 -9.27 2.75
CA LEU A 36 11.51 -8.55 1.81
C LEU A 36 10.68 -7.49 2.51
N MET A 37 10.05 -7.84 3.63
CA MET A 37 9.30 -6.89 4.46
C MET A 37 10.20 -5.73 4.92
N LYS A 38 11.38 -6.04 5.44
CA LYS A 38 12.34 -5.05 5.91
C LYS A 38 12.76 -4.09 4.79
N LYS A 39 13.02 -4.62 3.59
CA LYS A 39 13.41 -3.82 2.43
C LYS A 39 12.27 -2.93 1.93
N TYR A 40 11.12 -3.54 1.64
CA TYR A 40 10.05 -2.87 0.91
C TYR A 40 9.07 -2.09 1.79
N GLN A 41 8.96 -2.41 3.07
CA GLN A 41 8.14 -1.64 4.01
C GLN A 41 8.94 -0.60 4.80
N GLY A 42 10.16 -0.91 5.23
CA GLY A 42 10.93 -0.05 6.10
C GLY A 42 12.23 0.51 5.51
N GLY A 43 12.75 -0.08 4.44
CA GLY A 43 14.02 0.30 3.82
C GLY A 43 13.90 1.35 2.73
N GLU A 44 15.01 1.68 2.10
CA GLU A 44 15.03 2.49 0.88
C GLU A 44 14.52 1.68 -0.31
N SER A 45 13.64 2.27 -1.10
CA SER A 45 13.13 1.69 -2.33
C SER A 45 12.65 2.79 -3.30
N GLU A 46 12.30 2.41 -4.54
CA GLU A 46 11.87 3.35 -5.59
C GLU A 46 10.67 4.23 -5.17
N ILE A 47 9.76 3.70 -4.36
CA ILE A 47 8.63 4.45 -3.82
C ILE A 47 9.03 4.98 -2.45
N PRO A 48 9.03 6.31 -2.20
CA PRO A 48 9.31 6.87 -0.89
C PRO A 48 8.40 6.31 0.21
N ALA A 49 8.94 6.17 1.43
CA ALA A 49 8.27 5.50 2.55
C ALA A 49 6.85 6.01 2.82
N LYS A 50 6.64 7.32 2.84
CA LYS A 50 5.32 7.93 3.04
C LYS A 50 4.26 7.42 2.05
N TYR A 51 4.62 7.33 0.79
CA TYR A 51 3.69 6.88 -0.27
C TYR A 51 3.44 5.38 -0.22
N ARG A 52 4.41 4.58 0.21
CA ARG A 52 4.19 3.15 0.48
C ARG A 52 3.16 2.94 1.58
N GLU A 53 3.21 3.77 2.63
CA GLU A 53 2.21 3.73 3.71
C GLU A 53 0.83 4.20 3.21
N PHE A 54 0.75 5.16 2.31
CA PHE A 54 -0.50 5.57 1.67
C PHE A 54 -1.12 4.45 0.84
N ILE A 55 -0.31 3.70 0.09
CA ILE A 55 -0.77 2.52 -0.65
C ILE A 55 -1.33 1.47 0.32
N GLY A 56 -0.58 1.16 1.38
CA GLY A 56 -1.02 0.20 2.39
C GLY A 56 -2.31 0.63 3.09
N LEU A 57 -2.44 1.90 3.44
CA LEU A 57 -3.65 2.44 4.07
C LEU A 57 -4.86 2.36 3.14
N ALA A 58 -4.72 2.74 1.88
CA ALA A 58 -5.80 2.67 0.89
C ALA A 58 -6.28 1.22 0.67
N ILE A 59 -5.35 0.27 0.58
CA ILE A 59 -5.67 -1.16 0.49
C ILE A 59 -6.37 -1.62 1.77
N SER A 60 -5.85 -1.27 2.95
CA SER A 60 -6.41 -1.64 4.25
C SER A 60 -7.87 -1.22 4.40
N ALA A 61 -8.19 -0.01 3.95
CA ALA A 61 -9.55 0.54 3.98
C ALA A 61 -10.51 -0.30 3.13
N ASN A 62 -10.09 -0.70 1.93
CA ASN A 62 -10.91 -1.45 1.01
C ASN A 62 -11.10 -2.93 1.41
N ILE A 63 -10.08 -3.56 2.00
CA ILE A 63 -10.18 -4.95 2.51
C ILE A 63 -10.71 -5.01 3.96
N LYS A 64 -11.01 -3.86 4.59
CA LYS A 64 -11.55 -3.75 5.96
C LYS A 64 -10.61 -4.36 7.02
N CYS A 65 -9.31 -4.16 6.87
CA CYS A 65 -8.29 -4.66 7.81
C CYS A 65 -7.97 -3.60 8.89
N PRO A 66 -8.46 -3.75 10.12
CA PRO A 66 -8.18 -2.78 11.19
C PRO A 66 -6.70 -2.79 11.63
N TYR A 67 -6.05 -3.94 11.60
CA TYR A 67 -4.64 -4.09 11.94
C TYR A 67 -3.74 -3.32 10.97
N CYS A 68 -3.98 -3.52 9.68
CA CYS A 68 -3.24 -2.88 8.62
C CYS A 68 -3.47 -1.36 8.60
N ALA A 69 -4.73 -0.93 8.78
CA ALA A 69 -5.07 0.50 8.84
C ALA A 69 -4.35 1.20 10.01
N LEU A 70 -4.33 0.59 11.20
CA LEU A 70 -3.61 1.14 12.35
C LEU A 70 -2.11 1.26 12.07
N MET A 71 -1.50 0.19 11.55
CA MET A 71 -0.05 0.16 11.28
C MET A 71 0.33 1.21 10.22
N HIS A 72 -0.35 1.22 9.08
CA HIS A 72 -0.04 2.14 7.99
C HIS A 72 -0.31 3.60 8.35
N THR A 73 -1.34 3.89 9.15
CA THR A 73 -1.58 5.25 9.69
C THR A 73 -0.43 5.71 10.57
N ALA A 74 0.01 4.87 11.51
CA ALA A 74 1.12 5.21 12.40
C ALA A 74 2.43 5.40 11.62
N MET A 75 2.73 4.52 10.69
CA MET A 75 3.95 4.61 9.89
C MET A 75 3.91 5.79 8.90
N ALA A 76 2.77 6.11 8.32
CA ALA A 76 2.61 7.29 7.47
C ALA A 76 2.92 8.57 8.25
N THR A 77 2.39 8.70 9.46
CA THR A 77 2.66 9.84 10.35
C THR A 77 4.15 9.95 10.68
N LEU A 78 4.79 8.84 11.03
CA LEU A 78 6.23 8.80 11.28
C LEU A 78 7.07 9.20 10.05
N ASN A 79 6.57 8.94 8.86
CA ASN A 79 7.20 9.32 7.59
C ASN A 79 6.76 10.70 7.09
N GLY A 80 6.18 11.54 7.94
CA GLY A 80 5.88 12.93 7.67
C GLY A 80 4.55 13.18 6.94
N ALA A 81 3.61 12.24 6.98
CA ALA A 81 2.27 12.47 6.46
C ALA A 81 1.53 13.51 7.30
N THR A 82 0.89 14.44 6.63
CA THR A 82 0.02 15.44 7.26
C THR A 82 -1.41 14.93 7.39
N ASP A 83 -2.19 15.51 8.31
CA ASP A 83 -3.61 15.20 8.45
C ASP A 83 -4.39 15.44 7.16
N LYS A 84 -4.01 16.47 6.39
CA LYS A 84 -4.62 16.79 5.09
C LYS A 84 -4.33 15.70 4.06
N GLU A 85 -3.08 15.23 3.98
CA GLU A 85 -2.72 14.11 3.10
C GLU A 85 -3.45 12.84 3.50
N MET A 86 -3.56 12.55 4.81
CA MET A 86 -4.28 11.37 5.29
C MET A 86 -5.78 11.42 4.95
N ALA A 87 -6.41 12.58 5.07
CA ALA A 87 -7.80 12.79 4.66
C ALA A 87 -7.98 12.59 3.15
N GLU A 88 -7.03 13.09 2.35
CA GLU A 88 -7.05 12.91 0.90
C GLU A 88 -6.84 11.45 0.48
N VAL A 89 -5.94 10.72 1.14
CA VAL A 89 -5.78 9.26 0.91
C VAL A 89 -7.08 8.51 1.20
N ALA A 90 -7.76 8.83 2.31
CA ALA A 90 -9.04 8.22 2.65
C ALA A 90 -10.11 8.49 1.58
N PHE A 91 -10.19 9.73 1.11
CA PHE A 91 -11.09 10.11 0.01
C PHE A 91 -10.76 9.35 -1.28
N LEU A 92 -9.51 9.34 -1.71
CA LEU A 92 -9.08 8.67 -2.94
C LEU A 92 -9.32 7.15 -2.89
N ALA A 93 -9.07 6.52 -1.75
CA ALA A 93 -9.35 5.09 -1.53
C ALA A 93 -10.85 4.78 -1.71
N SER A 94 -11.72 5.61 -1.13
CA SER A 94 -13.18 5.47 -1.26
C SER A 94 -13.66 5.77 -2.68
N PHE A 95 -13.07 6.77 -3.33
CA PHE A 95 -13.46 7.22 -4.66
C PHE A 95 -13.19 6.15 -5.73
N THR A 96 -12.03 5.53 -5.71
CA THR A 96 -11.70 4.42 -6.62
C THR A 96 -12.66 3.23 -6.43
N ALA A 97 -12.96 2.85 -5.19
CA ALA A 97 -13.91 1.78 -4.89
C ALA A 97 -15.34 2.13 -5.37
N ARG A 98 -15.76 3.38 -5.21
CA ARG A 98 -17.06 3.88 -5.68
C ARG A 98 -17.20 3.74 -7.20
N TRP A 99 -16.21 4.18 -7.97
CA TRP A 99 -16.22 4.06 -9.42
C TRP A 99 -16.24 2.60 -9.88
N SER A 100 -15.46 1.74 -9.24
CA SER A 100 -15.47 0.32 -9.52
C SER A 100 -16.88 -0.28 -9.29
N ALA A 101 -17.48 0.00 -8.15
CA ALA A 101 -18.83 -0.47 -7.83
C ALA A 101 -19.88 0.01 -8.85
N MET A 102 -19.79 1.28 -9.25
CA MET A 102 -20.72 1.87 -10.23
C MET A 102 -20.59 1.20 -11.61
N LEU A 103 -19.37 1.07 -12.12
CA LEU A 103 -19.12 0.45 -13.43
C LEU A 103 -19.60 -1.01 -13.46
N HIS A 104 -19.39 -1.76 -12.38
CA HIS A 104 -19.85 -3.15 -12.27
C HIS A 104 -21.39 -3.23 -12.17
N ALA A 105 -22.03 -2.36 -11.38
CA ALA A 105 -23.48 -2.33 -11.27
C ALA A 105 -24.16 -1.94 -12.60
N LEU A 106 -23.54 -1.07 -13.37
CA LEU A 106 -23.99 -0.70 -14.71
C LEU A 106 -23.69 -1.78 -15.76
N GLN A 107 -22.93 -2.80 -15.42
CA GLN A 107 -22.43 -3.81 -16.37
C GLN A 107 -21.78 -3.15 -17.60
N TYR A 108 -21.01 -2.09 -17.34
CA TYR A 108 -20.42 -1.27 -18.41
C TYR A 108 -19.48 -2.10 -19.28
N ASN A 109 -19.63 -1.99 -20.60
CA ASN A 109 -18.84 -2.80 -21.53
C ASN A 109 -17.33 -2.46 -21.42
N TYR A 110 -16.51 -3.46 -21.14
CA TYR A 110 -15.08 -3.30 -20.89
C TYR A 110 -14.32 -2.82 -22.14
N ASP A 111 -14.64 -3.34 -23.33
CA ASP A 111 -13.95 -2.95 -24.56
C ASP A 111 -14.26 -1.48 -24.94
N THR A 112 -15.49 -1.05 -24.67
CA THR A 112 -15.86 0.36 -24.81
C THR A 112 -15.07 1.23 -23.84
N PHE A 113 -14.99 0.83 -22.57
CA PHE A 113 -14.20 1.54 -21.56
C PHE A 113 -12.73 1.65 -21.97
N VAL A 114 -12.11 0.58 -22.48
CA VAL A 114 -10.73 0.61 -22.96
C VAL A 114 -10.53 1.66 -24.05
N LYS A 115 -11.43 1.72 -25.03
CA LYS A 115 -11.36 2.72 -26.11
C LYS A 115 -11.46 4.15 -25.57
N GLU A 116 -12.38 4.38 -24.64
CA GLU A 116 -12.56 5.71 -24.01
C GLU A 116 -11.34 6.13 -23.19
N VAL A 117 -10.72 5.22 -22.43
CA VAL A 117 -9.48 5.49 -21.69
C VAL A 117 -8.34 5.89 -22.65
N HIS A 118 -8.22 5.20 -23.80
CA HIS A 118 -7.25 5.58 -24.83
C HIS A 118 -7.52 6.99 -25.39
N GLN A 119 -8.77 7.32 -25.67
CA GLN A 119 -9.17 8.65 -26.16
C GLN A 119 -8.83 9.75 -25.13
N ILE A 120 -9.11 9.50 -23.84
CA ILE A 120 -8.74 10.41 -22.74
C ILE A 120 -7.22 10.62 -22.71
N GLY A 121 -6.45 9.54 -22.81
CA GLY A 121 -4.99 9.59 -22.83
C GLY A 121 -4.45 10.42 -24.01
N GLU A 122 -4.97 10.22 -25.21
CA GLU A 122 -4.56 10.98 -26.39
C GLU A 122 -4.93 12.46 -26.28
N TYR A 123 -6.11 12.77 -25.74
CA TYR A 123 -6.51 14.15 -25.48
C TYR A 123 -5.56 14.83 -24.48
N ALA A 124 -5.24 14.17 -23.38
CA ALA A 124 -4.34 14.69 -22.35
C ALA A 124 -2.92 14.94 -22.89
N LYS A 125 -2.39 14.05 -23.74
CA LYS A 125 -1.08 14.25 -24.41
C LYS A 125 -1.08 15.50 -25.31
N LYS A 126 -2.15 15.71 -26.07
CA LYS A 126 -2.27 16.89 -26.95
C LYS A 126 -2.39 18.20 -26.15
N ALA A 127 -3.10 18.18 -25.04
CA ALA A 127 -3.22 19.35 -24.15
C ALA A 127 -1.87 19.75 -23.53
N LYS A 128 -1.05 18.78 -23.10
CA LYS A 128 0.30 19.05 -22.55
C LYS A 128 1.30 19.62 -23.57
N LYS A 129 1.11 19.38 -24.87
CA LYS A 129 2.01 19.91 -25.92
C LYS A 129 1.68 21.37 -26.29
N LYS A 130 0.55 21.90 -25.83
CA LYS A 130 0.12 23.30 -26.14
C LYS A 130 0.49 24.30 -25.04
N ASN A 131 0.94 23.81 -23.88
CA ASN A 131 1.46 24.60 -22.76
C ASN A 131 2.98 24.45 -22.67
#